data_277bcc3e48a2688e69e028bd53287dfb
#
_entry.id   277bcc3e48a2688e69e028bd53287dfb
#
_cell.length_a   1.000
_cell.length_b   1.000
_cell.length_c   1.000
_cell.angle_alpha   90.00
_cell.angle_beta   90.00
_cell.angle_gamma   90.00
#
_symmetry.space_group_name_H-M   'P 1'
#
loop_
_entity.id
_entity.type
_entity.pdbx_description
1 polymer ?
#
loop_
_entity_poly.entity_id
_entity_poly.type
_entity_poly.pdbx_seq_one_letter_code
_entity_poly.pdbx_strand_id
1 'polypeptide(L)'
;MKTSFLFRLWLALLLGLTSLAVSAEAINLWFPPDWKAKASDAQAIAETLTKGSGLSIQPRIAKNYGEILDAFAKNQPATVYVGSFVQAILRARQLGTPLVQAVNGKELYSGIMVFPKGGDPVAILKTSPADIAFAVGASSGESAAKAATDGKAAVAAPSHQAACGAVKAGKAKAAFVKNWWWEANQDKFPDFTVYVVPGVSEVKNPDNILTVSKAIPPADAARLKDAALAAKSVFGATDVKPFDGSALDFSIALMAKGKLDPLTYQWKND
;
A
#
# COMPACT_ATOMS: atom_id res chain seq x y z
N MET A 1 -29.24 -36.28 60.39
CA MET A 1 -29.57 -35.95 59.00
C MET A 1 -29.40 -34.44 58.70
N LYS A 2 -28.15 -33.87 58.71
CA LYS A 2 -27.90 -32.45 58.40
C LYS A 2 -26.56 -32.18 57.72
N THR A 3 -25.98 -33.15 57.03
CA THR A 3 -24.65 -32.99 56.39
C THR A 3 -24.61 -33.08 54.86
N SER A 4 -25.78 -33.22 54.20
CA SER A 4 -25.80 -33.39 52.72
C SER A 4 -26.17 -32.11 51.92
N PHE A 5 -26.44 -30.99 52.62
CA PHE A 5 -26.87 -29.75 51.91
C PHE A 5 -25.68 -28.82 51.56
N LEU A 6 -24.62 -28.87 52.29
CA LEU A 6 -23.44 -28.01 52.03
C LEU A 6 -22.54 -28.52 50.90
N PHE A 7 -22.58 -29.82 50.57
CA PHE A 7 -21.78 -30.38 49.48
C PHE A 7 -22.32 -30.10 48.08
N ARG A 8 -23.62 -29.76 47.96
CA ARG A 8 -24.27 -29.44 46.67
C ARG A 8 -24.07 -28.00 46.27
N LEU A 9 -23.68 -27.10 47.17
CA LEU A 9 -23.48 -25.67 46.85
C LEU A 9 -22.06 -25.41 46.29
N TRP A 10 -21.08 -26.27 46.57
CA TRP A 10 -19.71 -26.11 46.04
C TRP A 10 -19.52 -26.67 44.64
N LEU A 11 -20.37 -27.58 44.19
CA LEU A 11 -20.31 -28.13 42.83
C LEU A 11 -20.96 -27.23 41.77
N ALA A 12 -21.82 -26.31 42.18
CA ALA A 12 -22.43 -25.33 41.26
C ALA A 12 -21.58 -24.10 40.96
N LEU A 13 -20.54 -23.85 41.77
CA LEU A 13 -19.62 -22.68 41.60
C LEU A 13 -18.43 -22.98 40.70
N LEU A 14 -18.18 -24.24 40.34
CA LEU A 14 -17.08 -24.65 39.45
C LEU A 14 -17.47 -24.78 37.98
N LEU A 15 -18.76 -24.60 37.62
CA LEU A 15 -19.25 -24.71 36.24
C LEU A 15 -19.41 -23.35 35.54
N GLY A 16 -19.02 -22.24 36.18
CA GLY A 16 -19.24 -20.87 35.68
C GLY A 16 -18.09 -20.21 34.95
N LEU A 17 -16.94 -20.87 34.76
CA LEU A 17 -15.73 -20.29 34.12
C LEU A 17 -15.35 -21.03 32.83
N THR A 18 -16.32 -21.38 32.01
CA THR A 18 -16.01 -21.55 30.59
C THR A 18 -15.83 -20.15 30.02
N SER A 19 -14.63 -19.63 30.09
CA SER A 19 -14.21 -18.51 29.27
C SER A 19 -14.52 -18.89 27.81
N LEU A 20 -15.59 -18.35 27.27
CA LEU A 20 -15.79 -18.30 25.82
C LEU A 20 -14.56 -17.55 25.31
N ALA A 21 -13.52 -18.30 24.93
CA ALA A 21 -12.45 -17.76 24.11
C ALA A 21 -13.13 -17.32 22.80
N VAL A 22 -13.61 -16.08 22.78
CA VAL A 22 -13.97 -15.43 21.53
C VAL A 22 -12.69 -15.49 20.69
N SER A 23 -12.66 -16.41 19.73
CA SER A 23 -11.57 -16.45 18.76
C SER A 23 -11.53 -15.06 18.13
N ALA A 24 -10.55 -14.26 18.51
CA ALA A 24 -10.37 -12.95 17.90
C ALA A 24 -10.25 -13.15 16.39
N GLU A 25 -11.06 -12.43 15.61
CA GLU A 25 -11.02 -12.50 14.17
C GLU A 25 -9.58 -12.17 13.69
N ALA A 26 -9.05 -12.99 12.77
CA ALA A 26 -7.70 -12.81 12.29
C ALA A 26 -7.59 -11.50 11.49
N ILE A 27 -6.58 -10.71 11.77
CA ILE A 27 -6.28 -9.46 11.08
C ILE A 27 -5.57 -9.80 9.76
N ASN A 28 -6.16 -9.41 8.65
CA ASN A 28 -5.52 -9.56 7.35
C ASN A 28 -4.46 -8.46 7.13
N LEU A 29 -3.20 -8.86 6.93
CA LEU A 29 -2.10 -7.97 6.55
C LEU A 29 -1.95 -7.98 5.03
N TRP A 30 -2.40 -6.91 4.40
CA TRP A 30 -2.39 -6.75 2.96
C TRP A 30 -1.07 -6.20 2.44
N PHE A 31 -0.61 -6.79 1.33
CA PHE A 31 0.54 -6.35 0.54
C PHE A 31 0.10 -6.05 -0.90
N PRO A 32 0.79 -5.13 -1.61
CA PRO A 32 0.44 -4.79 -2.99
C PRO A 32 0.69 -5.95 -3.98
N PRO A 33 0.09 -5.90 -5.19
CA PRO A 33 0.15 -6.99 -6.18
C PRO A 33 1.56 -7.44 -6.59
N ASP A 34 2.53 -6.53 -6.59
CA ASP A 34 3.93 -6.81 -6.94
C ASP A 34 4.68 -7.63 -5.88
N TRP A 35 4.09 -7.82 -4.70
CA TRP A 35 4.64 -8.68 -3.64
C TRP A 35 4.49 -10.19 -3.89
N LYS A 36 3.89 -10.61 -5.00
CA LYS A 36 3.80 -12.05 -5.34
C LYS A 36 5.17 -12.74 -5.34
N ALA A 37 6.21 -12.06 -5.81
CA ALA A 37 7.58 -12.57 -5.80
C ALA A 37 8.24 -12.55 -4.40
N LYS A 38 7.60 -11.94 -3.41
CA LYS A 38 8.05 -11.77 -2.02
C LYS A 38 7.07 -12.40 -1.03
N ALA A 39 6.38 -13.47 -1.41
CA ALA A 39 5.37 -14.11 -0.55
C ALA A 39 5.97 -14.63 0.76
N SER A 40 7.21 -15.12 0.74
CA SER A 40 7.96 -15.52 1.93
C SER A 40 8.23 -14.36 2.88
N ASP A 41 8.56 -13.17 2.33
CA ASP A 41 8.80 -11.98 3.14
C ASP A 41 7.48 -11.50 3.78
N ALA A 42 6.38 -11.53 3.04
CA ALA A 42 5.05 -11.21 3.56
C ALA A 42 4.66 -12.13 4.72
N GLN A 43 4.94 -13.43 4.59
CA GLN A 43 4.71 -14.42 5.64
C GLN A 43 5.56 -14.13 6.87
N ALA A 44 6.87 -13.89 6.71
CA ALA A 44 7.80 -13.58 7.79
C ALA A 44 7.40 -12.30 8.55
N ILE A 45 6.94 -11.26 7.85
CA ILE A 45 6.43 -10.04 8.46
C ILE A 45 5.19 -10.35 9.31
N ALA A 46 4.21 -11.08 8.78
CA ALA A 46 2.99 -11.43 9.49
C ALA A 46 3.28 -12.26 10.77
N GLU A 47 4.16 -13.26 10.68
CA GLU A 47 4.57 -14.08 11.82
C GLU A 47 5.27 -13.26 12.89
N THR A 48 6.18 -12.37 12.48
CA THR A 48 6.91 -11.49 13.41
C THR A 48 5.96 -10.54 14.13
N LEU A 49 5.03 -9.93 13.41
CA LEU A 49 4.01 -9.06 14.00
C LEU A 49 3.06 -9.85 14.92
N THR A 50 2.66 -11.07 14.54
CA THR A 50 1.85 -11.97 15.37
C THR A 50 2.57 -12.25 16.70
N LYS A 51 3.85 -12.66 16.64
CA LYS A 51 4.65 -12.95 17.82
C LYS A 51 4.85 -11.73 18.72
N GLY A 52 5.10 -10.56 18.14
CA GLY A 52 5.36 -9.33 18.88
C GLY A 52 4.10 -8.71 19.49
N SER A 53 2.97 -8.76 18.81
CA SER A 53 1.72 -8.15 19.26
C SER A 53 0.80 -9.10 20.03
N GLY A 54 0.96 -10.42 19.88
CA GLY A 54 0.01 -11.42 20.38
C GLY A 54 -1.33 -11.46 19.65
N LEU A 55 -1.42 -10.80 18.46
CA LEU A 55 -2.62 -10.78 17.60
C LEU A 55 -2.47 -11.82 16.50
N SER A 56 -3.56 -12.43 16.06
CA SER A 56 -3.55 -13.34 14.90
C SER A 56 -3.48 -12.52 13.61
N ILE A 57 -2.34 -12.54 12.89
CA ILE A 57 -2.12 -11.78 11.67
C ILE A 57 -1.87 -12.75 10.53
N GLN A 58 -2.60 -12.58 9.41
CA GLN A 58 -2.49 -13.41 8.23
C GLN A 58 -2.09 -12.57 7.01
N PRO A 59 -1.03 -12.94 6.27
CA PRO A 59 -0.62 -12.20 5.09
C PRO A 59 -1.60 -12.42 3.94
N ARG A 60 -1.85 -11.35 3.19
CA ARG A 60 -2.67 -11.34 1.97
C ARG A 60 -1.97 -10.53 0.89
N ILE A 61 -1.70 -11.12 -0.25
CA ILE A 61 -1.19 -10.40 -1.41
C ILE A 61 -2.38 -10.08 -2.30
N ALA A 62 -2.65 -8.79 -2.46
CA ALA A 62 -3.77 -8.32 -3.25
C ALA A 62 -3.59 -8.64 -4.75
N LYS A 63 -4.68 -8.90 -5.45
CA LYS A 63 -4.67 -9.02 -6.92
C LYS A 63 -4.53 -7.64 -7.57
N ASN A 64 -5.15 -6.64 -6.95
CA ASN A 64 -5.09 -5.23 -7.33
C ASN A 64 -5.24 -4.34 -6.08
N TYR A 65 -4.99 -3.05 -6.22
CA TYR A 65 -5.10 -2.11 -5.10
C TYR A 65 -6.55 -1.91 -4.60
N GLY A 66 -7.55 -2.20 -5.44
CA GLY A 66 -8.95 -2.11 -5.09
C GLY A 66 -9.34 -3.09 -3.98
N GLU A 67 -8.80 -4.32 -3.97
CA GLU A 67 -9.06 -5.28 -2.90
C GLU A 67 -8.65 -4.74 -1.52
N ILE A 68 -7.53 -4.02 -1.44
CA ILE A 68 -7.06 -3.38 -0.21
C ILE A 68 -8.05 -2.31 0.24
N LEU A 69 -8.42 -1.42 -0.68
CA LEU A 69 -9.34 -0.32 -0.40
C LEU A 69 -10.72 -0.84 0.03
N ASP A 70 -11.19 -1.93 -0.59
CA ASP A 70 -12.44 -2.59 -0.23
C ASP A 70 -12.43 -3.14 1.20
N ALA A 71 -11.35 -3.80 1.61
CA ALA A 71 -11.23 -4.34 2.97
C ALA A 71 -11.36 -3.24 4.02
N PHE A 72 -10.72 -2.09 3.78
CA PHE A 72 -10.81 -0.92 4.66
C PHE A 72 -12.18 -0.24 4.59
N ALA A 73 -12.76 -0.08 3.40
CA ALA A 73 -14.09 0.54 3.22
C ALA A 73 -15.21 -0.31 3.84
N LYS A 74 -15.08 -1.64 3.84
CA LYS A 74 -16.01 -2.58 4.48
C LYS A 74 -15.79 -2.71 5.99
N ASN A 75 -14.89 -1.90 6.55
CA ASN A 75 -14.56 -1.91 7.97
C ASN A 75 -14.16 -3.31 8.50
N GLN A 76 -13.39 -4.05 7.72
CA GLN A 76 -12.84 -5.34 8.14
C GLN A 76 -11.59 -5.14 9.03
N PRO A 77 -11.31 -6.05 10.00
CA PRO A 77 -10.05 -6.05 10.72
C PRO A 77 -8.89 -6.30 9.74
N ALA A 78 -8.24 -5.21 9.33
CA ALA A 78 -7.21 -5.23 8.31
C ALA A 78 -6.05 -4.28 8.66
N THR A 79 -4.87 -4.66 8.22
CA THR A 79 -3.71 -3.78 8.15
C THR A 79 -3.12 -3.87 6.74
N VAL A 80 -2.35 -2.87 6.33
CA VAL A 80 -1.73 -2.82 5.01
C VAL A 80 -0.32 -2.27 5.10
N TYR A 81 0.59 -2.89 4.32
CA TYR A 81 1.95 -2.40 4.13
C TYR A 81 2.13 -1.96 2.68
N VAL A 82 2.01 -0.64 2.42
CA VAL A 82 1.86 -0.11 1.06
C VAL A 82 2.36 1.34 0.94
N GLY A 83 2.50 1.81 -0.30
CA GLY A 83 2.91 3.17 -0.64
C GLY A 83 1.77 4.19 -0.66
N SER A 84 2.12 5.39 -1.04
CA SER A 84 1.39 6.63 -0.79
C SER A 84 0.03 6.77 -1.49
N PHE A 85 -0.25 6.11 -2.62
CA PHE A 85 -1.55 6.25 -3.30
C PHE A 85 -2.70 5.74 -2.43
N VAL A 86 -2.58 4.49 -1.99
CA VAL A 86 -3.56 3.87 -1.08
C VAL A 86 -3.62 4.63 0.23
N GLN A 87 -2.47 5.01 0.80
CA GLN A 87 -2.40 5.79 2.04
C GLN A 87 -3.12 7.13 1.93
N ALA A 88 -3.00 7.83 0.80
CA ALA A 88 -3.70 9.10 0.57
C ALA A 88 -5.23 8.92 0.59
N ILE A 89 -5.74 7.85 -0.02
CA ILE A 89 -7.18 7.52 0.00
C ILE A 89 -7.63 7.13 1.41
N LEU A 90 -6.88 6.25 2.10
CA LEU A 90 -7.21 5.85 3.47
C LEU A 90 -7.25 7.05 4.42
N ARG A 91 -6.28 7.97 4.30
CA ARG A 91 -6.25 9.21 5.08
C ARG A 91 -7.44 10.12 4.75
N ALA A 92 -7.67 10.41 3.47
CA ALA A 92 -8.71 11.33 3.03
C ALA A 92 -10.10 10.87 3.47
N ARG A 93 -10.38 9.56 3.32
CA ARG A 93 -11.66 8.95 3.73
C ARG A 93 -11.70 8.53 5.18
N GLN A 94 -10.64 8.78 5.93
CA GLN A 94 -10.52 8.39 7.33
C GLN A 94 -10.81 6.90 7.57
N LEU A 95 -10.32 6.01 6.71
CA LEU A 95 -10.57 4.56 6.78
C LEU A 95 -9.55 3.82 7.64
N GLY A 96 -8.42 4.43 7.96
CA GLY A 96 -7.36 3.81 8.75
C GLY A 96 -6.42 4.81 9.40
N THR A 97 -5.58 4.30 10.29
CA THR A 97 -4.56 5.06 11.00
C THR A 97 -3.18 4.53 10.64
N PRO A 98 -2.29 5.32 10.04
CA PRO A 98 -0.92 4.92 9.80
C PRO A 98 -0.17 4.80 11.13
N LEU A 99 0.63 3.73 11.27
CA LEU A 99 1.37 3.44 12.50
C LEU A 99 2.85 3.76 12.36
N VAL A 100 3.50 3.13 11.37
CA VAL A 100 4.96 3.20 11.21
C VAL A 100 5.36 3.20 9.74
N GLN A 101 6.59 3.66 9.48
CA GLN A 101 7.27 3.55 8.20
C GLN A 101 8.59 2.81 8.37
N ALA A 102 8.85 1.81 7.53
CA ALA A 102 10.14 1.15 7.45
C ALA A 102 11.11 1.99 6.60
N VAL A 103 12.30 2.25 7.17
CA VAL A 103 13.36 3.08 6.57
C VAL A 103 14.48 2.17 6.07
N ASN A 104 14.73 2.16 4.77
CA ASN A 104 15.73 1.31 4.14
C ASN A 104 16.51 2.02 3.01
N GLY A 105 16.51 3.36 3.00
CA GLY A 105 17.08 4.17 1.92
C GLY A 105 16.17 4.28 0.69
N LYS A 106 15.01 3.61 0.70
CA LYS A 106 13.98 3.64 -0.35
C LYS A 106 12.59 3.91 0.22
N GLU A 107 12.50 4.65 1.31
CA GLU A 107 11.23 5.06 1.93
C GLU A 107 10.52 6.19 1.19
N LEU A 108 11.21 6.87 0.27
CA LEU A 108 10.64 7.88 -0.62
C LEU A 108 10.93 7.53 -2.07
N TYR A 109 9.97 7.72 -2.95
CA TYR A 109 10.08 7.45 -4.39
C TYR A 109 9.46 8.54 -5.25
N SER A 110 9.71 8.44 -6.57
CA SER A 110 9.07 9.28 -7.58
C SER A 110 8.47 8.46 -8.71
N GLY A 111 7.56 9.08 -9.45
CA GLY A 111 7.17 8.63 -10.79
C GLY A 111 8.05 9.29 -11.84
N ILE A 112 8.66 8.52 -12.71
CA ILE A 112 9.43 9.02 -13.85
C ILE A 112 8.78 8.61 -15.16
N MET A 113 8.90 9.45 -16.18
CA MET A 113 8.43 9.13 -17.52
C MET A 113 9.49 8.31 -18.27
N VAL A 114 9.10 7.16 -18.82
CA VAL A 114 9.92 6.35 -19.73
C VAL A 114 9.32 6.42 -21.13
N PHE A 115 10.17 6.52 -22.15
CA PHE A 115 9.77 6.68 -23.55
C PHE A 115 10.88 6.16 -24.49
N PRO A 116 10.57 5.90 -25.78
CA PRO A 116 11.58 5.44 -26.75
C PRO A 116 12.73 6.45 -26.94
N LYS A 117 13.96 5.95 -26.98
CA LYS A 117 15.16 6.76 -27.31
C LYS A 117 14.97 7.51 -28.62
N GLY A 118 15.44 8.75 -28.67
CA GLY A 118 15.28 9.65 -29.83
C GLY A 118 13.92 10.37 -29.87
N GLY A 119 12.98 10.05 -28.98
CA GLY A 119 11.75 10.82 -28.83
C GLY A 119 11.96 12.12 -28.06
N ASP A 120 11.01 13.04 -28.19
CA ASP A 120 10.95 14.28 -27.41
C ASP A 120 9.89 14.14 -26.31
N PRO A 121 10.28 14.02 -25.03
CA PRO A 121 9.35 13.83 -23.92
C PRO A 121 8.42 15.03 -23.71
N VAL A 122 8.90 16.25 -23.96
CA VAL A 122 8.09 17.46 -23.80
C VAL A 122 7.04 17.54 -24.90
N ALA A 123 7.40 17.22 -26.14
CA ALA A 123 6.44 17.12 -27.24
C ALA A 123 5.39 16.03 -26.96
N ILE A 124 5.78 14.84 -26.47
CA ILE A 124 4.83 13.76 -26.13
C ILE A 124 3.83 14.25 -25.08
N LEU A 125 4.28 14.87 -24.00
CA LEU A 125 3.41 15.39 -22.94
C LEU A 125 2.42 16.45 -23.47
N LYS A 126 2.86 17.27 -24.42
CA LYS A 126 2.06 18.37 -24.98
C LYS A 126 1.07 17.91 -26.04
N THR A 127 1.49 17.03 -26.95
CA THR A 127 0.72 16.69 -28.16
C THR A 127 -0.03 15.36 -28.07
N SER A 128 0.42 14.45 -27.21
CA SER A 128 -0.16 13.10 -27.05
C SER A 128 -0.39 12.73 -25.57
N PRO A 129 -0.96 13.62 -24.74
CA PRO A 129 -1.09 13.36 -23.30
C PRO A 129 -1.99 12.17 -22.99
N ALA A 130 -2.95 11.84 -23.85
CA ALA A 130 -3.84 10.68 -23.69
C ALA A 130 -3.12 9.35 -23.96
N ASP A 131 -2.03 9.36 -24.77
CA ASP A 131 -1.28 8.16 -25.13
C ASP A 131 -0.20 7.82 -24.10
N ILE A 132 -0.36 8.27 -22.86
CA ILE A 132 0.57 7.98 -21.77
C ILE A 132 0.03 6.84 -20.91
N ALA A 133 0.85 5.79 -20.77
CA ALA A 133 0.53 4.60 -19.98
C ALA A 133 0.93 4.78 -18.50
N PHE A 134 0.20 4.12 -17.60
CA PHE A 134 0.47 4.15 -16.17
C PHE A 134 -0.07 2.92 -15.45
N ALA A 135 0.57 2.53 -14.35
CA ALA A 135 0.03 1.54 -13.43
C ALA A 135 -1.09 2.16 -12.59
N VAL A 136 -2.30 1.57 -12.65
CA VAL A 136 -3.48 2.02 -11.90
C VAL A 136 -3.24 1.86 -10.39
N GLY A 137 -3.68 2.83 -9.59
CA GLY A 137 -3.57 2.77 -8.12
C GLY A 137 -2.17 3.02 -7.57
N ALA A 138 -1.24 3.55 -8.37
CA ALA A 138 0.12 3.85 -7.95
C ALA A 138 0.44 5.35 -8.08
N SER A 139 1.01 5.98 -7.03
CA SER A 139 1.43 7.40 -7.11
C SER A 139 2.49 7.63 -8.18
N SER A 140 3.43 6.68 -8.36
CA SER A 140 4.46 6.73 -9.40
C SER A 140 3.95 6.43 -10.80
N GLY A 141 2.78 5.82 -10.92
CA GLY A 141 2.10 5.55 -12.19
C GLY A 141 0.98 6.56 -12.43
N GLU A 142 -0.20 6.25 -11.91
CA GLU A 142 -1.43 7.01 -12.18
C GLU A 142 -1.34 8.48 -11.76
N SER A 143 -0.96 8.76 -10.49
CA SER A 143 -0.89 10.15 -10.03
C SER A 143 0.13 10.96 -10.82
N ALA A 144 1.32 10.40 -11.07
CA ALA A 144 2.38 11.09 -11.81
C ALA A 144 1.99 11.32 -13.28
N ALA A 145 1.44 10.31 -13.96
CA ALA A 145 0.99 10.44 -15.34
C ALA A 145 -0.13 11.47 -15.48
N LYS A 146 -1.13 11.40 -14.61
CA LYS A 146 -2.25 12.34 -14.58
C LYS A 146 -1.77 13.76 -14.23
N ALA A 147 -0.87 13.93 -13.25
CA ALA A 147 -0.33 15.23 -12.89
C ALA A 147 0.51 15.86 -14.02
N ALA A 148 1.29 15.05 -14.74
CA ALA A 148 2.09 15.52 -15.88
C ALA A 148 1.26 15.93 -17.09
N THR A 149 0.00 15.46 -17.18
CA THR A 149 -0.89 15.65 -18.35
C THR A 149 -2.16 16.39 -18.02
N ASP A 150 -2.25 17.05 -16.87
CA ASP A 150 -3.48 17.73 -16.42
C ASP A 150 -4.71 16.79 -16.44
N GLY A 151 -4.52 15.55 -15.97
CA GLY A 151 -5.57 14.52 -15.92
C GLY A 151 -5.81 13.74 -17.21
N LYS A 152 -5.09 14.03 -18.30
CA LYS A 152 -5.42 13.51 -19.64
C LYS A 152 -4.83 12.12 -19.94
N ALA A 153 -3.78 11.66 -19.23
CA ALA A 153 -3.23 10.30 -19.43
C ALA A 153 -4.34 9.24 -19.36
N ALA A 154 -4.41 8.32 -20.32
CA ALA A 154 -5.58 7.44 -20.47
C ALA A 154 -5.24 5.95 -20.65
N VAL A 155 -3.98 5.57 -20.89
CA VAL A 155 -3.60 4.17 -21.12
C VAL A 155 -3.36 3.48 -19.75
N ALA A 156 -4.44 2.96 -19.16
CA ALA A 156 -4.40 2.25 -17.90
C ALA A 156 -3.75 0.85 -18.07
N ALA A 157 -2.88 0.46 -17.13
CA ALA A 157 -2.19 -0.83 -17.12
C ALA A 157 -2.20 -1.41 -15.69
N PRO A 158 -2.19 -2.75 -15.54
CA PRO A 158 -2.22 -3.38 -14.22
C PRO A 158 -0.89 -3.28 -13.45
N SER A 159 0.21 -2.91 -14.10
CA SER A 159 1.53 -2.83 -13.49
C SER A 159 2.48 -1.92 -14.28
N HIS A 160 3.61 -1.54 -13.69
CA HIS A 160 4.69 -0.81 -14.38
C HIS A 160 5.24 -1.59 -15.58
N GLN A 161 5.38 -2.92 -15.45
CA GLN A 161 5.80 -3.81 -16.54
C GLN A 161 4.82 -3.73 -17.73
N ALA A 162 3.52 -3.79 -17.46
CA ALA A 162 2.49 -3.71 -18.49
C ALA A 162 2.42 -2.32 -19.13
N ALA A 163 2.64 -1.25 -18.37
CA ALA A 163 2.70 0.11 -18.89
C ALA A 163 3.88 0.28 -19.89
N CYS A 164 5.08 -0.20 -19.53
CA CYS A 164 6.21 -0.23 -20.47
C CYS A 164 5.95 -1.14 -21.67
N GLY A 165 5.27 -2.28 -21.47
CA GLY A 165 4.84 -3.18 -22.54
C GLY A 165 3.91 -2.51 -23.53
N ALA A 166 3.01 -1.64 -23.08
CA ALA A 166 2.12 -0.85 -23.95
C ALA A 166 2.92 0.12 -24.85
N VAL A 167 3.98 0.74 -24.32
CA VAL A 167 4.89 1.58 -25.12
C VAL A 167 5.64 0.74 -26.15
N LYS A 168 6.20 -0.39 -25.75
CA LYS A 168 6.91 -1.32 -26.66
C LYS A 168 6.01 -1.83 -27.78
N ALA A 169 4.73 -2.04 -27.50
CA ALA A 169 3.73 -2.48 -28.49
C ALA A 169 3.16 -1.32 -29.34
N GLY A 170 3.62 -0.08 -29.17
CA GLY A 170 3.10 1.09 -29.90
C GLY A 170 1.69 1.53 -29.47
N LYS A 171 1.14 0.98 -28.37
CA LYS A 171 -0.17 1.33 -27.83
C LYS A 171 -0.14 2.59 -26.95
N ALA A 172 1.06 3.02 -26.56
CA ALA A 172 1.31 4.25 -25.83
C ALA A 172 2.58 4.91 -26.37
N LYS A 173 2.71 6.22 -26.18
CA LYS A 173 3.90 7.00 -26.56
C LYS A 173 4.95 7.04 -25.44
N ALA A 174 4.51 6.94 -24.18
CA ALA A 174 5.36 6.90 -23.00
C ALA A 174 4.62 6.21 -21.85
N ALA A 175 5.35 5.90 -20.78
CA ALA A 175 4.75 5.38 -19.56
C ALA A 175 5.33 6.08 -18.33
N PHE A 176 4.54 6.21 -17.26
CA PHE A 176 5.04 6.57 -15.94
C PHE A 176 5.24 5.32 -15.09
N VAL A 177 6.43 5.23 -14.48
CA VAL A 177 6.83 4.10 -13.65
C VAL A 177 7.56 4.58 -12.39
N LYS A 178 7.64 3.74 -11.37
CA LYS A 178 8.41 4.00 -10.16
C LYS A 178 9.91 4.01 -10.48
N ASN A 179 10.63 5.02 -10.02
CA ASN A 179 12.07 5.17 -10.27
C ASN A 179 12.87 3.90 -9.88
N TRP A 180 12.64 3.34 -8.69
CA TRP A 180 13.35 2.11 -8.26
C TRP A 180 12.96 0.88 -9.09
N TRP A 181 11.70 0.80 -9.52
CA TRP A 181 11.29 -0.27 -10.40
C TRP A 181 12.02 -0.17 -11.74
N TRP A 182 12.16 1.05 -12.26
CA TRP A 182 12.91 1.30 -13.50
C TRP A 182 14.39 0.91 -13.34
N GLU A 183 15.06 1.37 -12.29
CA GLU A 183 16.46 1.02 -11.99
C GLU A 183 16.69 -0.51 -12.02
N ALA A 184 15.75 -1.29 -11.46
CA ALA A 184 15.83 -2.75 -11.41
C ALA A 184 15.43 -3.47 -12.71
N ASN A 185 14.79 -2.77 -13.66
CA ASN A 185 14.21 -3.41 -14.84
C ASN A 185 14.58 -2.77 -16.16
N GLN A 186 15.38 -1.69 -16.20
CA GLN A 186 15.71 -0.95 -17.40
C GLN A 186 16.38 -1.81 -18.48
N ASP A 187 17.15 -2.83 -18.10
CA ASP A 187 17.82 -3.75 -19.03
C ASP A 187 16.81 -4.56 -19.89
N LYS A 188 15.56 -4.67 -19.45
CA LYS A 188 14.47 -5.30 -20.22
C LYS A 188 13.91 -4.38 -21.31
N PHE A 189 14.30 -3.11 -21.29
CA PHE A 189 13.82 -2.06 -22.19
C PHE A 189 14.99 -1.22 -22.73
N PRO A 190 15.93 -1.85 -23.45
CA PRO A 190 17.18 -1.18 -23.90
C PRO A 190 16.96 0.00 -24.85
N ASP A 191 15.80 0.03 -25.53
CA ASP A 191 15.42 1.09 -26.47
C ASP A 191 14.69 2.27 -25.80
N PHE A 192 14.53 2.24 -24.47
CA PHE A 192 13.86 3.31 -23.73
C PHE A 192 14.87 4.18 -22.98
N THR A 193 14.44 5.39 -22.69
CA THR A 193 15.12 6.36 -21.84
C THR A 193 14.14 6.99 -20.87
N VAL A 194 14.65 7.82 -19.94
CA VAL A 194 13.84 8.44 -18.90
C VAL A 194 13.82 9.96 -19.03
N TYR A 195 12.72 10.54 -18.57
CA TYR A 195 12.58 11.97 -18.35
C TYR A 195 12.02 12.24 -16.96
N VAL A 196 12.72 13.08 -16.21
CA VAL A 196 12.32 13.57 -14.90
C VAL A 196 11.45 14.80 -15.10
N VAL A 197 10.13 14.66 -14.92
CA VAL A 197 9.17 15.75 -15.16
C VAL A 197 9.20 16.75 -14.00
N PRO A 198 9.55 18.02 -14.22
CA PRO A 198 9.62 19.03 -13.16
C PRO A 198 8.31 19.18 -12.40
N GLY A 199 8.38 19.20 -11.07
CA GLY A 199 7.22 19.32 -10.18
C GLY A 199 6.27 18.12 -10.16
N VAL A 200 6.68 16.99 -10.76
CA VAL A 200 5.96 15.71 -10.76
C VAL A 200 6.87 14.57 -10.28
N SER A 201 8.07 14.48 -10.85
CA SER A 201 9.02 13.41 -10.58
C SER A 201 9.89 13.67 -9.34
N GLU A 202 9.33 14.34 -8.33
CA GLU A 202 10.02 14.58 -7.07
C GLU A 202 10.07 13.31 -6.21
N VAL A 203 11.22 13.03 -5.57
CA VAL A 203 11.39 11.87 -4.66
C VAL A 203 10.77 12.23 -3.29
N LYS A 204 9.43 12.30 -3.26
CA LYS A 204 8.65 12.73 -2.10
C LYS A 204 7.44 11.85 -1.81
N ASN A 205 7.19 10.81 -2.59
CA ASN A 205 6.10 9.88 -2.29
C ASN A 205 6.57 8.85 -1.26
N PRO A 206 5.97 8.78 -0.07
CA PRO A 206 6.37 7.79 0.92
C PRO A 206 5.92 6.37 0.54
N ASP A 207 6.73 5.39 0.91
CA ASP A 207 6.48 3.97 0.77
C ASP A 207 6.67 3.25 2.11
N ASN A 208 6.44 1.93 2.11
CA ASN A 208 6.73 1.07 3.26
C ASN A 208 5.98 1.49 4.54
N ILE A 209 4.71 1.92 4.40
CA ILE A 209 3.89 2.39 5.51
C ILE A 209 2.95 1.28 5.95
N LEU A 210 2.97 0.96 7.25
CA LEU A 210 2.02 0.07 7.91
C LEU A 210 0.85 0.89 8.45
N THR A 211 -0.38 0.56 8.03
CA THR A 211 -1.62 1.25 8.41
C THR A 211 -2.65 0.24 8.88
N VAL A 212 -3.38 0.53 9.96
CA VAL A 212 -4.48 -0.29 10.46
C VAL A 212 -5.84 0.30 10.08
N SER A 213 -6.82 -0.56 9.84
CA SER A 213 -8.21 -0.15 9.63
C SER A 213 -8.86 0.33 10.94
N LYS A 214 -9.96 1.09 10.83
CA LYS A 214 -10.76 1.53 11.98
C LYS A 214 -11.40 0.38 12.76
N ALA A 215 -11.54 -0.80 12.15
CA ALA A 215 -12.08 -1.98 12.82
C ALA A 215 -11.14 -2.52 13.89
N ILE A 216 -9.84 -2.16 13.86
CA ILE A 216 -8.86 -2.60 14.87
C ILE A 216 -8.96 -1.68 16.09
N PRO A 217 -9.23 -2.24 17.29
CA PRO A 217 -9.29 -1.46 18.51
C PRO A 217 -7.99 -0.68 18.79
N PRO A 218 -8.04 0.51 19.41
CA PRO A 218 -6.85 1.33 19.69
C PRO A 218 -5.76 0.60 20.47
N ALA A 219 -6.13 -0.26 21.43
CA ALA A 219 -5.18 -1.08 22.20
C ALA A 219 -4.43 -2.07 21.30
N ASP A 220 -5.12 -2.70 20.33
CA ASP A 220 -4.53 -3.63 19.38
C ASP A 220 -3.66 -2.91 18.35
N ALA A 221 -4.09 -1.72 17.90
CA ALA A 221 -3.28 -0.86 17.06
C ALA A 221 -1.97 -0.43 17.75
N ALA A 222 -2.00 -0.12 19.04
CA ALA A 222 -0.81 0.18 19.84
C ALA A 222 0.13 -1.04 19.91
N ARG A 223 -0.39 -2.24 20.21
CA ARG A 223 0.42 -3.48 20.24
C ARG A 223 1.07 -3.77 18.87
N LEU A 224 0.33 -3.56 17.77
CA LEU A 224 0.86 -3.70 16.41
C LEU A 224 1.96 -2.69 16.12
N LYS A 225 1.78 -1.43 16.54
CA LYS A 225 2.79 -0.38 16.40
C LYS A 225 4.08 -0.76 17.13
N ASP A 226 3.98 -1.18 18.39
CA ASP A 226 5.15 -1.55 19.20
C ASP A 226 5.87 -2.77 18.61
N ALA A 227 5.12 -3.78 18.16
CA ALA A 227 5.67 -4.95 17.48
C ALA A 227 6.40 -4.56 16.18
N ALA A 228 5.85 -3.64 15.39
CA ALA A 228 6.46 -3.19 14.15
C ALA A 228 7.73 -2.36 14.41
N LEU A 229 7.74 -1.47 15.41
CA LEU A 229 8.92 -0.69 15.80
C LEU A 229 10.09 -1.59 16.22
N ALA A 230 9.82 -2.74 16.85
CA ALA A 230 10.83 -3.72 17.25
C ALA A 230 11.30 -4.64 16.11
N ALA A 231 10.61 -4.66 14.97
CA ALA A 231 10.74 -5.68 13.92
C ALA A 231 11.53 -5.23 12.69
N LYS A 232 12.46 -4.26 12.81
CA LYS A 232 13.15 -3.65 11.67
C LYS A 232 13.76 -4.63 10.68
N SER A 233 14.37 -5.71 11.15
CA SER A 233 15.07 -6.68 10.30
C SER A 233 14.13 -7.41 9.32
N VAL A 234 12.91 -7.77 9.76
CA VAL A 234 11.95 -8.47 8.90
C VAL A 234 11.41 -7.59 7.78
N PHE A 235 11.39 -6.27 7.97
CA PHE A 235 11.05 -5.30 6.91
C PHE A 235 12.24 -5.01 5.97
N GLY A 236 13.40 -5.63 6.17
CA GLY A 236 14.63 -5.27 5.46
C GLY A 236 15.04 -3.82 5.71
N ALA A 237 14.72 -3.30 6.90
CA ALA A 237 14.88 -1.91 7.25
C ALA A 237 16.09 -1.70 8.17
N THR A 238 16.73 -0.54 8.05
CA THR A 238 17.76 -0.06 8.98
C THR A 238 17.10 0.54 10.22
N ASP A 239 15.88 1.06 10.06
CA ASP A 239 15.07 1.62 11.13
C ASP A 239 13.57 1.47 10.82
N VAL A 240 12.73 1.48 11.86
CA VAL A 240 11.26 1.60 11.75
C VAL A 240 10.85 2.73 12.67
N LYS A 241 10.18 3.74 12.14
CA LYS A 241 9.80 4.94 12.88
C LYS A 241 8.29 5.18 12.82
N PRO A 242 7.70 5.87 13.81
CA PRO A 242 6.33 6.35 13.71
C PRO A 242 6.14 7.14 12.43
N PHE A 243 5.05 6.86 11.70
CA PHE A 243 4.78 7.57 10.46
C PHE A 243 4.16 8.94 10.73
N ASP A 244 4.76 9.97 10.12
CA ASP A 244 4.19 11.31 10.09
C ASP A 244 3.26 11.46 8.87
N GLY A 245 1.98 11.66 9.13
CA GLY A 245 0.97 11.81 8.08
C GLY A 245 1.23 12.99 7.14
N SER A 246 1.97 14.04 7.54
CA SER A 246 2.33 15.17 6.68
C SER A 246 3.20 14.76 5.49
N ALA A 247 3.93 13.64 5.59
CA ALA A 247 4.71 13.08 4.47
C ALA A 247 3.84 12.70 3.25
N LEU A 248 2.51 12.55 3.41
CA LEU A 248 1.57 12.31 2.31
C LEU A 248 1.15 13.58 1.55
N ASP A 249 1.50 14.77 2.03
CA ASP A 249 1.00 16.03 1.45
C ASP A 249 1.43 16.20 -0.01
N PHE A 250 2.66 15.82 -0.35
CA PHE A 250 3.11 15.81 -1.75
C PHE A 250 2.29 14.83 -2.61
N SER A 251 2.03 13.62 -2.12
CA SER A 251 1.26 12.61 -2.86
C SER A 251 -0.18 13.06 -3.08
N ILE A 252 -0.79 13.71 -2.09
CA ILE A 252 -2.14 14.29 -2.19
C ILE A 252 -2.16 15.46 -3.19
N ALA A 253 -1.16 16.35 -3.13
CA ALA A 253 -1.03 17.45 -4.08
C ALA A 253 -0.82 16.92 -5.52
N LEU A 254 -0.05 15.84 -5.68
CA LEU A 254 0.15 15.18 -6.97
C LEU A 254 -1.15 14.59 -7.52
N MET A 255 -1.97 13.95 -6.67
CA MET A 255 -3.31 13.49 -7.03
C MET A 255 -4.19 14.65 -7.48
N ALA A 256 -4.26 15.72 -6.69
CA ALA A 256 -5.05 16.91 -7.03
C ALA A 256 -4.62 17.55 -8.36
N LYS A 257 -3.30 17.68 -8.61
CA LYS A 257 -2.74 18.16 -9.89
C LYS A 257 -3.16 17.26 -11.05
N GLY A 258 -3.28 15.95 -10.81
CA GLY A 258 -3.76 14.96 -11.78
C GLY A 258 -5.28 14.86 -11.88
N LYS A 259 -6.04 15.74 -11.20
CA LYS A 259 -7.51 15.68 -11.13
C LYS A 259 -8.04 14.36 -10.54
N LEU A 260 -7.27 13.77 -9.66
CA LEU A 260 -7.66 12.61 -8.86
C LEU A 260 -8.04 13.09 -7.47
N ASP A 261 -9.31 13.00 -7.13
CA ASP A 261 -9.76 13.32 -5.78
C ASP A 261 -9.77 12.04 -4.92
N PRO A 262 -8.94 11.94 -3.88
CA PRO A 262 -8.90 10.74 -3.05
C PRO A 262 -10.23 10.48 -2.30
N LEU A 263 -11.08 11.49 -2.09
CA LEU A 263 -12.39 11.31 -1.47
C LEU A 263 -13.39 10.59 -2.39
N THR A 264 -13.33 10.85 -3.69
CA THR A 264 -14.29 10.35 -4.68
C THR A 264 -13.70 9.34 -5.64
N TYR A 265 -12.38 9.05 -5.53
CA TYR A 265 -11.70 8.10 -6.42
C TYR A 265 -12.42 6.75 -6.45
N GLN A 266 -12.80 6.30 -7.65
CA GLN A 266 -13.46 5.01 -7.87
C GLN A 266 -12.39 3.99 -8.28
N TRP A 267 -12.22 2.95 -7.47
CA TRP A 267 -11.41 1.80 -7.84
C TRP A 267 -12.30 0.71 -8.42
N LYS A 268 -11.77 -0.01 -9.38
CA LYS A 268 -12.42 -1.19 -9.94
C LYS A 268 -11.74 -2.43 -9.41
N ASN A 269 -12.53 -3.44 -9.10
CA ASN A 269 -12.11 -4.79 -8.74
C ASN A 269 -12.44 -5.72 -9.91
N ASP A 270 -11.78 -5.51 -11.06
CA ASP A 270 -11.95 -6.36 -12.24
C ASP A 270 -11.07 -7.61 -12.16
#